data_4854e239240f65d7d95971f5a1e20065
#
_entry.id   4854e239240f65d7d95971f5a1e20065
#
_cell.length_a   1.000
_cell.length_b   1.000
_cell.length_c   1.000
_cell.angle_alpha   90.00
_cell.angle_beta   90.00
_cell.angle_gamma   90.00
#
_symmetry.space_group_name_H-M   'P 1'
#
loop_
_entity.id
_entity.type
_entity.pdbx_description
1 polymer ?
#
loop_
_entity_poly.entity_id
_entity_poly.type
_entity_poly.pdbx_seq_one_letter_code
_entity_poly.pdbx_strand_id
1 'polypeptide(L)'
;MHRKYRLALAIASIVLFIVAMTATGVSYAVWTSPEGSVSGEGTTTVSPSVNANEGYVWAKYFNFETITEGNIKYAAITTFYADGAQAAGLNLADVYIPEVFWVKKDGTRLYVKDELADLVAGVDYDVYTTKIITNRIFMDVTLKQLPVNVYIPSGVTKIETGAFSGLANLQKVVFYVANVCTIEQYAFVDCPKLTVVEKKSEGTIDGTKGLSFVSCGIDPFA
;
A
#
# COMPACT_ATOMS: atom_id res chain seq x y z
N MET A 1 9.44 -27.97 28.92
CA MET A 1 10.13 -28.51 27.73
C MET A 1 9.47 -28.07 26.39
N HIS A 2 8.22 -27.60 26.37
CA HIS A 2 7.46 -27.28 25.13
C HIS A 2 7.78 -25.91 24.48
N ARG A 3 8.38 -24.96 25.20
CA ARG A 3 8.59 -23.58 24.68
C ARG A 3 9.72 -23.47 23.63
N LYS A 4 10.76 -24.31 23.76
CA LYS A 4 11.92 -24.32 22.83
C LYS A 4 11.59 -24.92 21.46
N TYR A 5 10.68 -25.90 21.41
CA TYR A 5 10.28 -26.51 20.13
C TYR A 5 9.33 -25.65 19.31
N ARG A 6 8.51 -24.79 19.96
CA ARG A 6 7.64 -23.84 19.23
C ARG A 6 8.44 -22.76 18.51
N LEU A 7 9.53 -22.29 19.11
CA LEU A 7 10.40 -21.29 18.48
C LEU A 7 11.15 -21.87 17.26
N ALA A 8 11.61 -23.12 17.37
CA ALA A 8 12.30 -23.81 16.25
C ALA A 8 11.36 -24.11 15.08
N LEU A 9 10.09 -24.47 15.35
CA LEU A 9 9.09 -24.69 14.30
C LEU A 9 8.70 -23.38 13.60
N ALA A 10 8.57 -22.27 14.35
CA ALA A 10 8.28 -20.97 13.79
C ALA A 10 9.40 -20.49 12.86
N ILE A 11 10.64 -20.66 13.26
CA ILE A 11 11.81 -20.29 12.42
C ILE A 11 11.88 -21.17 11.17
N ALA A 12 11.64 -22.48 11.29
CA ALA A 12 11.61 -23.41 10.16
C ALA A 12 10.46 -23.09 9.17
N SER A 13 9.30 -22.69 9.68
CA SER A 13 8.15 -22.29 8.84
C SER A 13 8.41 -20.98 8.10
N ILE A 14 9.09 -20.01 8.71
CA ILE A 14 9.47 -18.74 8.08
C ILE A 14 10.49 -18.99 6.97
N VAL A 15 11.49 -19.83 7.18
CA VAL A 15 12.50 -20.18 6.18
C VAL A 15 11.88 -20.97 5.01
N LEU A 16 10.95 -21.89 5.28
CA LEU A 16 10.25 -22.65 4.24
C LEU A 16 9.32 -21.78 3.40
N PHE A 17 8.70 -20.77 4.01
CA PHE A 17 7.83 -19.81 3.31
C PHE A 17 8.64 -18.88 2.38
N ILE A 18 9.82 -18.45 2.80
CA ILE A 18 10.74 -17.63 1.98
C ILE A 18 11.21 -18.41 0.74
N VAL A 19 11.55 -19.69 0.90
CA VAL A 19 12.02 -20.54 -0.22
C VAL A 19 10.89 -20.87 -1.20
N ALA A 20 9.65 -21.05 -0.73
CA ALA A 20 8.50 -21.29 -1.60
C ALA A 20 8.08 -20.05 -2.42
N MET A 21 8.32 -18.84 -1.89
CA MET A 21 7.98 -17.58 -2.59
C MET A 21 9.00 -17.18 -3.65
N THR A 22 10.28 -17.54 -3.50
CA THR A 22 11.29 -17.28 -4.54
C THR A 22 11.06 -18.09 -5.81
N ALA A 23 10.38 -19.24 -5.73
CA ALA A 23 10.05 -20.06 -6.90
C ALA A 23 8.93 -19.47 -7.78
N THR A 24 8.14 -18.52 -7.28
CA THR A 24 7.04 -17.89 -8.00
C THR A 24 7.36 -16.49 -8.54
N GLY A 25 8.59 -16.00 -8.37
CA GLY A 25 9.03 -14.68 -8.85
C GLY A 25 8.41 -13.49 -8.12
N VAL A 26 7.75 -13.70 -7.00
CA VAL A 26 7.18 -12.63 -6.18
C VAL A 26 8.10 -12.38 -4.99
N SER A 27 8.88 -11.32 -5.06
CA SER A 27 9.74 -10.89 -3.94
C SER A 27 8.91 -10.13 -2.91
N TYR A 28 8.64 -10.77 -1.78
CA TYR A 28 8.10 -10.05 -0.63
C TYR A 28 9.27 -9.53 0.21
N ALA A 29 9.32 -8.24 0.45
CA ALA A 29 10.25 -7.66 1.41
C ALA A 29 9.88 -8.11 2.83
N VAL A 30 10.60 -9.08 3.37
CA VAL A 30 10.52 -9.40 4.81
C VAL A 30 11.31 -8.34 5.56
N TRP A 31 10.62 -7.48 6.27
CA TRP A 31 11.24 -6.44 7.06
C TRP A 31 11.85 -7.06 8.33
N THR A 32 13.19 -6.98 8.48
CA THR A 32 13.89 -7.29 9.72
C THR A 32 14.14 -5.99 10.49
N SER A 33 13.81 -6.00 11.78
CA SER A 33 13.99 -4.89 12.71
C SER A 33 15.44 -4.37 12.71
N PRO A 34 15.69 -3.04 12.90
CA PRO A 34 17.02 -2.44 12.84
C PRO A 34 17.87 -2.62 14.09
N GLU A 35 17.70 -3.69 14.87
CA GLU A 35 18.58 -4.01 16.00
C GLU A 35 19.36 -5.29 15.70
N GLY A 36 20.43 -5.13 14.94
CA GLY A 36 21.39 -6.19 14.69
C GLY A 36 22.33 -5.81 13.55
N SER A 37 23.50 -5.26 13.90
CA SER A 37 24.61 -5.05 12.97
C SER A 37 25.06 -6.40 12.40
N VAL A 38 24.73 -6.67 11.14
CA VAL A 38 25.38 -7.72 10.35
C VAL A 38 26.14 -7.05 9.23
N SER A 39 27.45 -7.02 9.38
CA SER A 39 28.39 -6.68 8.33
C SER A 39 28.39 -7.83 7.31
N GLY A 40 27.76 -7.60 6.16
CA GLY A 40 27.80 -8.47 5.01
C GLY A 40 27.55 -7.64 3.78
N GLU A 41 28.57 -7.47 2.93
CA GLU A 41 28.46 -6.84 1.63
C GLU A 41 27.53 -7.67 0.73
N GLY A 42 26.29 -7.25 0.66
CA GLY A 42 25.32 -7.66 -0.33
C GLY A 42 24.51 -6.44 -0.71
N THR A 43 24.74 -5.88 -1.88
CA THR A 43 23.93 -4.81 -2.46
C THR A 43 22.51 -5.34 -2.75
N THR A 44 21.69 -5.43 -1.72
CA THR A 44 20.25 -5.51 -1.90
C THR A 44 19.75 -4.07 -2.09
N THR A 45 19.41 -3.73 -3.31
CA THR A 45 18.61 -2.52 -3.60
C THR A 45 17.27 -2.69 -2.93
N VAL A 46 17.16 -2.20 -1.71
CA VAL A 46 15.88 -2.05 -1.02
C VAL A 46 15.14 -0.97 -1.78
N SER A 47 14.10 -1.35 -2.51
CA SER A 47 13.13 -0.36 -3.02
C SER A 47 12.66 0.46 -1.83
N PRO A 48 12.71 1.80 -1.87
CA PRO A 48 12.23 2.63 -0.78
C PRO A 48 10.73 2.37 -0.61
N SER A 49 10.37 1.49 0.31
CA SER A 49 8.98 1.37 0.75
C SER A 49 8.56 2.70 1.38
N VAL A 50 7.31 3.09 1.18
CA VAL A 50 6.64 4.04 2.07
C VAL A 50 7.02 3.64 3.48
N ASN A 51 7.45 4.60 4.30
CA ASN A 51 7.93 4.31 5.66
C ASN A 51 6.90 3.37 6.32
N ALA A 52 7.27 2.11 6.54
CA ALA A 52 6.31 1.05 6.90
C ALA A 52 5.51 1.43 8.17
N ASN A 53 6.13 2.19 9.08
CA ASN A 53 5.48 2.69 10.29
C ASN A 53 4.37 3.71 9.98
N GLU A 54 4.48 4.50 8.91
CA GLU A 54 3.45 5.47 8.53
C GLU A 54 2.26 4.78 7.83
N GLY A 55 2.52 3.79 6.99
CA GLY A 55 1.46 3.05 6.27
C GLY A 55 0.50 2.29 7.19
N TYR A 56 0.97 1.72 8.30
CA TYR A 56 0.12 0.95 9.23
C TYR A 56 -0.88 1.83 9.97
N VAL A 57 -0.47 3.02 10.39
CA VAL A 57 -1.36 3.98 11.06
C VAL A 57 -2.53 4.35 10.14
N TRP A 58 -2.27 4.48 8.83
CA TRP A 58 -3.28 4.81 7.83
C TRP A 58 -4.26 3.67 7.55
N ALA A 59 -3.87 2.40 7.70
CA ALA A 59 -4.71 1.24 7.41
C ALA A 59 -6.04 1.24 8.18
N LYS A 60 -6.08 1.88 9.36
CA LYS A 60 -7.31 2.06 10.17
C LYS A 60 -8.36 2.92 9.46
N TYR A 61 -7.93 3.83 8.61
CA TYR A 61 -8.78 4.84 7.98
C TYR A 61 -9.10 4.53 6.52
N PHE A 62 -8.73 3.34 6.05
CA PHE A 62 -9.11 2.84 4.74
C PHE A 62 -9.99 1.60 4.83
N ASN A 63 -11.04 1.56 4.05
CA ASN A 63 -11.77 0.33 3.78
C ASN A 63 -11.22 -0.35 2.52
N PHE A 64 -11.43 -1.66 2.46
CA PHE A 64 -11.10 -2.45 1.29
C PHE A 64 -12.08 -3.62 1.12
N GLU A 65 -12.18 -4.08 -0.12
CA GLU A 65 -12.79 -5.35 -0.49
C GLU A 65 -11.69 -6.37 -0.76
N THR A 66 -11.99 -7.65 -0.48
CA THR A 66 -11.07 -8.75 -0.73
C THR A 66 -11.15 -9.20 -2.17
N ILE A 67 -10.00 -9.25 -2.83
CA ILE A 67 -9.82 -9.91 -4.12
C ILE A 67 -9.02 -11.18 -3.90
N THR A 68 -9.45 -12.29 -4.52
CA THR A 68 -8.74 -13.57 -4.45
C THR A 68 -8.26 -13.97 -5.84
N GLU A 69 -6.96 -14.20 -6.00
CA GLU A 69 -6.35 -14.72 -7.22
C GLU A 69 -5.59 -16.01 -6.90
N GLY A 70 -6.15 -17.13 -7.30
CA GLY A 70 -5.66 -18.42 -6.84
C GLY A 70 -5.80 -18.55 -5.32
N ASN A 71 -4.68 -18.75 -4.63
CA ASN A 71 -4.62 -18.85 -3.17
C ASN A 71 -4.16 -17.55 -2.49
N ILE A 72 -3.95 -16.47 -3.24
CA ILE A 72 -3.45 -15.20 -2.71
C ILE A 72 -4.61 -14.23 -2.56
N LYS A 73 -4.66 -13.56 -1.41
CA LYS A 73 -5.65 -12.55 -1.08
C LYS A 73 -5.05 -11.15 -1.20
N TYR A 74 -5.79 -10.26 -1.85
CA TYR A 74 -5.41 -8.87 -2.05
C TYR A 74 -6.50 -7.94 -1.54
N ALA A 75 -6.12 -6.68 -1.28
CA ALA A 75 -7.03 -5.60 -0.95
C ALA A 75 -7.28 -4.70 -2.16
N ALA A 76 -8.57 -4.42 -2.43
CA ALA A 76 -8.99 -3.30 -3.27
C ALA A 76 -9.50 -2.19 -2.36
N ILE A 77 -8.79 -1.07 -2.32
CA ILE A 77 -9.17 0.09 -1.50
C ILE A 77 -10.46 0.69 -2.02
N THR A 78 -11.48 0.84 -1.15
CA THR A 78 -12.80 1.34 -1.55
C THR A 78 -13.16 2.70 -0.96
N THR A 79 -12.65 3.04 0.22
CA THR A 79 -13.03 4.27 0.91
C THR A 79 -11.92 4.76 1.83
N PHE A 80 -11.74 6.07 1.91
CA PHE A 80 -10.92 6.74 2.91
C PHE A 80 -11.80 7.49 3.93
N TYR A 81 -11.57 7.26 5.22
CA TYR A 81 -12.29 7.90 6.34
C TYR A 81 -11.45 9.04 6.92
N ALA A 82 -11.51 10.20 6.29
CA ALA A 82 -10.67 11.31 6.68
C ALA A 82 -11.06 11.95 8.00
N ASP A 83 -12.37 12.04 8.33
CA ASP A 83 -12.80 12.59 9.61
C ASP A 83 -12.21 11.80 10.78
N GLY A 84 -12.15 10.47 10.64
CA GLY A 84 -11.50 9.59 11.62
C GLY A 84 -9.99 9.82 11.71
N ALA A 85 -9.33 9.96 10.56
CA ALA A 85 -7.89 10.21 10.50
C ALA A 85 -7.53 11.58 11.09
N GLN A 86 -8.31 12.61 10.77
CA GLN A 86 -8.15 13.96 11.31
C GLN A 86 -8.38 14.00 12.83
N ALA A 87 -9.44 13.34 13.31
CA ALA A 87 -9.73 13.25 14.75
C ALA A 87 -8.62 12.55 15.53
N ALA A 88 -7.89 11.64 14.89
CA ALA A 88 -6.70 10.99 15.44
C ALA A 88 -5.42 11.82 15.32
N GLY A 89 -5.48 13.02 14.76
CA GLY A 89 -4.35 13.94 14.64
C GLY A 89 -3.43 13.66 13.45
N LEU A 90 -3.87 12.86 12.46
CA LEU A 90 -3.07 12.64 11.25
C LEU A 90 -3.07 13.89 10.36
N ASN A 91 -1.92 14.16 9.75
CA ASN A 91 -1.78 15.24 8.79
C ASN A 91 -2.37 14.81 7.44
N LEU A 92 -3.58 15.24 7.14
CA LEU A 92 -4.27 14.90 5.89
C LEU A 92 -3.67 15.57 4.64
N ALA A 93 -2.69 16.47 4.80
CA ALA A 93 -1.95 16.98 3.64
C ALA A 93 -1.10 15.88 2.98
N ASP A 94 -0.64 14.90 3.77
CA ASP A 94 0.17 13.76 3.34
C ASP A 94 -0.60 12.46 3.58
N VAL A 95 -1.22 11.91 2.54
CA VAL A 95 -2.02 10.68 2.63
C VAL A 95 -1.24 9.49 2.11
N TYR A 96 -1.01 8.51 2.98
CA TYR A 96 -0.32 7.27 2.64
C TYR A 96 -1.34 6.15 2.43
N ILE A 97 -1.44 5.66 1.20
CA ILE A 97 -2.24 4.46 0.90
C ILE A 97 -1.57 3.26 1.58
N PRO A 98 -2.28 2.48 2.41
CA PRO A 98 -1.69 1.33 3.11
C PRO A 98 -1.19 0.28 2.14
N GLU A 99 0.01 -0.27 2.42
CA GLU A 99 0.56 -1.36 1.61
C GLU A 99 -0.10 -2.70 1.94
N VAL A 100 -0.43 -2.90 3.22
CA VAL A 100 -1.00 -4.16 3.71
C VAL A 100 -2.09 -3.91 4.74
N PHE A 101 -3.01 -4.88 4.83
CA PHE A 101 -3.98 -5.01 5.90
C PHE A 101 -3.82 -6.37 6.55
N TRP A 102 -3.90 -6.42 7.88
CA TRP A 102 -3.90 -7.65 8.65
C TRP A 102 -5.29 -7.88 9.24
N VAL A 103 -5.83 -9.05 9.02
CA VAL A 103 -7.18 -9.38 9.46
C VAL A 103 -7.16 -10.74 10.14
N LYS A 104 -7.55 -10.81 11.42
CA LYS A 104 -7.70 -12.08 12.14
C LYS A 104 -8.73 -12.97 11.45
N LYS A 105 -8.68 -14.26 11.73
CA LYS A 105 -9.64 -15.24 11.17
C LYS A 105 -11.10 -14.98 11.61
N ASP A 106 -11.30 -14.23 12.68
CA ASP A 106 -12.62 -13.78 13.15
C ASP A 106 -13.10 -12.48 12.48
N GLY A 107 -12.30 -11.91 11.55
CA GLY A 107 -12.59 -10.66 10.84
C GLY A 107 -12.09 -9.40 11.54
N THR A 108 -11.48 -9.49 12.73
CA THR A 108 -10.92 -8.34 13.45
C THR A 108 -9.70 -7.81 12.71
N ARG A 109 -9.67 -6.50 12.42
CA ARG A 109 -8.52 -5.83 11.82
C ARG A 109 -7.45 -5.52 12.86
N LEU A 110 -6.19 -5.69 12.49
CA LEU A 110 -5.02 -5.35 13.28
C LEU A 110 -4.32 -4.13 12.66
N TYR A 111 -3.88 -3.19 13.49
CA TYR A 111 -3.39 -1.89 13.00
C TYR A 111 -2.00 -1.54 13.52
N VAL A 112 -1.49 -2.25 14.49
CA VAL A 112 -0.16 -2.04 15.05
C VAL A 112 0.64 -3.33 15.06
N LYS A 113 1.95 -3.21 14.83
CA LYS A 113 2.84 -4.36 14.74
C LYS A 113 2.89 -5.17 16.03
N ASP A 114 2.73 -4.52 17.18
CA ASP A 114 2.76 -5.18 18.48
C ASP A 114 1.59 -6.15 18.68
N GLU A 115 0.44 -5.89 18.01
CA GLU A 115 -0.70 -6.81 17.99
C GLU A 115 -0.41 -8.12 17.25
N LEU A 116 0.66 -8.16 16.45
CA LEU A 116 1.11 -9.33 15.69
C LEU A 116 2.14 -10.19 16.45
N ALA A 117 2.71 -9.70 17.55
CA ALA A 117 3.89 -10.28 18.19
C ALA A 117 3.74 -11.78 18.54
N ASP A 118 2.53 -12.20 18.93
CA ASP A 118 2.22 -13.59 19.32
C ASP A 118 1.38 -14.33 18.27
N LEU A 119 1.14 -13.72 17.09
CA LEU A 119 0.28 -14.27 16.05
C LEU A 119 1.09 -14.80 14.87
N VAL A 120 0.57 -15.82 14.18
CA VAL A 120 1.19 -16.48 13.03
C VAL A 120 0.38 -16.16 11.76
N ALA A 121 1.04 -15.55 10.78
CA ALA A 121 0.43 -15.27 9.49
C ALA A 121 -0.07 -16.54 8.80
N GLY A 122 -1.26 -16.48 8.21
CA GLY A 122 -1.94 -17.61 7.59
C GLY A 122 -2.67 -18.54 8.57
N VAL A 123 -2.27 -18.56 9.85
CA VAL A 123 -2.91 -19.35 10.91
C VAL A 123 -3.89 -18.48 11.71
N ASP A 124 -3.40 -17.43 12.33
CA ASP A 124 -4.19 -16.55 13.21
C ASP A 124 -4.78 -15.36 12.48
N TYR A 125 -4.11 -14.89 11.43
CA TYR A 125 -4.55 -13.78 10.59
C TYR A 125 -4.15 -13.97 9.13
N ASP A 126 -4.87 -13.30 8.25
CA ASP A 126 -4.54 -13.15 6.83
C ASP A 126 -3.86 -11.80 6.56
N VAL A 127 -2.99 -11.77 5.55
CA VAL A 127 -2.35 -10.56 5.03
C VAL A 127 -2.95 -10.25 3.68
N TYR A 128 -3.46 -9.02 3.51
CA TYR A 128 -4.00 -8.52 2.25
C TYR A 128 -3.10 -7.41 1.74
N THR A 129 -2.36 -7.66 0.67
CA THR A 129 -1.57 -6.61 0.01
C THR A 129 -2.48 -5.75 -0.85
N THR A 130 -2.32 -4.44 -0.76
CA THR A 130 -3.08 -3.49 -1.58
C THR A 130 -2.67 -3.65 -3.04
N LYS A 131 -3.62 -4.03 -3.89
CA LYS A 131 -3.43 -4.28 -5.31
C LYS A 131 -4.16 -3.29 -6.20
N ILE A 132 -5.37 -2.89 -5.79
CA ILE A 132 -6.23 -1.99 -6.56
C ILE A 132 -6.64 -0.79 -5.71
N ILE A 133 -6.61 0.39 -6.31
CA ILE A 133 -7.23 1.60 -5.79
C ILE A 133 -8.50 1.80 -6.63
N THR A 134 -9.67 1.62 -6.01
CA THR A 134 -10.94 1.63 -6.74
C THR A 134 -11.44 3.04 -7.01
N ASN A 135 -12.54 3.12 -7.73
CA ASN A 135 -13.23 4.38 -8.04
C ASN A 135 -13.59 5.15 -6.75
N ARG A 136 -13.32 6.47 -6.77
CA ARG A 136 -13.86 7.43 -5.79
C ARG A 136 -13.51 7.14 -4.32
N ILE A 137 -12.31 6.70 -4.02
CA ILE A 137 -11.89 6.46 -2.62
C ILE A 137 -11.97 7.72 -1.75
N PHE A 138 -11.93 8.92 -2.36
CA PHE A 138 -12.10 10.23 -1.72
C PHE A 138 -13.46 10.85 -2.07
N MET A 139 -14.57 10.18 -1.75
CA MET A 139 -15.93 10.64 -2.14
C MET A 139 -16.43 11.85 -1.38
N ASP A 140 -15.96 12.09 -0.17
CA ASP A 140 -16.40 13.23 0.64
C ASP A 140 -15.93 14.54 0.01
N VAL A 141 -16.87 15.47 -0.20
CA VAL A 141 -16.59 16.76 -0.85
C VAL A 141 -15.59 17.59 -0.04
N THR A 142 -15.68 17.54 1.30
CA THR A 142 -14.75 18.25 2.19
C THR A 142 -13.33 17.72 2.07
N LEU A 143 -13.18 16.43 1.81
CA LEU A 143 -11.90 15.74 1.67
C LEU A 143 -11.19 16.00 0.35
N LYS A 144 -11.93 16.27 -0.72
CA LYS A 144 -11.35 16.56 -2.03
C LYS A 144 -10.39 17.75 -2.03
N GLN A 145 -10.44 18.58 -0.99
CA GLN A 145 -9.57 19.73 -0.83
C GLN A 145 -8.33 19.47 0.04
N LEU A 146 -8.32 18.38 0.82
CA LEU A 146 -7.31 18.17 1.85
C LEU A 146 -6.00 17.54 1.37
N PRO A 147 -5.98 16.44 0.59
CA PRO A 147 -4.70 15.84 0.20
C PRO A 147 -3.88 16.78 -0.68
N VAL A 148 -2.67 17.06 -0.23
CA VAL A 148 -1.66 17.79 -1.01
C VAL A 148 -0.73 16.78 -1.68
N ASN A 149 -0.34 15.75 -0.95
CA ASN A 149 0.49 14.67 -1.43
C ASN A 149 -0.19 13.31 -1.19
N VAL A 150 -0.08 12.42 -2.16
CA VAL A 150 -0.57 11.03 -2.04
C VAL A 150 0.57 10.08 -2.35
N TYR A 151 0.72 9.05 -1.52
CA TYR A 151 1.78 8.05 -1.63
C TYR A 151 1.17 6.69 -1.96
N ILE A 152 1.52 6.16 -3.14
CA ILE A 152 1.01 4.89 -3.69
C ILE A 152 2.01 3.78 -3.39
N PRO A 153 1.63 2.72 -2.64
CA PRO A 153 2.55 1.68 -2.20
C PRO A 153 2.94 0.69 -3.31
N SER A 154 3.92 -0.15 -2.98
CA SER A 154 4.61 -1.03 -3.94
C SER A 154 3.71 -2.09 -4.59
N GLY A 155 2.69 -2.57 -3.87
CA GLY A 155 1.80 -3.64 -4.32
C GLY A 155 0.73 -3.21 -5.34
N VAL A 156 0.52 -1.90 -5.53
CA VAL A 156 -0.55 -1.40 -6.41
C VAL A 156 -0.22 -1.66 -7.87
N THR A 157 -1.12 -2.38 -8.54
CA THR A 157 -1.03 -2.70 -9.98
C THR A 157 -2.11 -2.03 -10.81
N LYS A 158 -3.14 -1.45 -10.16
CA LYS A 158 -4.24 -0.79 -10.84
C LYS A 158 -4.80 0.39 -10.06
N ILE A 159 -5.03 1.50 -10.76
CA ILE A 159 -5.78 2.65 -10.27
C ILE A 159 -6.97 2.83 -11.20
N GLU A 160 -8.18 2.69 -10.66
CA GLU A 160 -9.40 2.71 -11.43
C GLU A 160 -9.86 4.12 -11.79
N THR A 161 -10.76 4.18 -12.76
CA THR A 161 -11.43 5.40 -13.22
C THR A 161 -11.96 6.22 -12.04
N GLY A 162 -11.60 7.50 -11.97
CA GLY A 162 -12.09 8.43 -10.94
C GLY A 162 -11.54 8.20 -9.52
N ALA A 163 -10.55 7.33 -9.33
CA ALA A 163 -9.98 7.03 -8.00
C ALA A 163 -9.58 8.28 -7.23
N PHE A 164 -8.95 9.24 -7.91
CA PHE A 164 -8.48 10.51 -7.34
C PHE A 164 -9.21 11.74 -7.94
N SER A 165 -10.45 11.55 -8.39
CA SER A 165 -11.22 12.62 -9.03
C SER A 165 -11.51 13.79 -8.09
N GLY A 166 -11.29 15.02 -8.57
CA GLY A 166 -11.69 16.27 -7.92
C GLY A 166 -10.87 16.63 -6.68
N LEU A 167 -9.64 16.13 -6.56
CA LEU A 167 -8.72 16.53 -5.50
C LEU A 167 -8.08 17.89 -5.82
N ALA A 168 -8.82 18.96 -5.56
CA ALA A 168 -8.46 20.31 -5.98
C ALA A 168 -7.14 20.83 -5.37
N ASN A 169 -6.69 20.26 -4.24
CA ASN A 169 -5.43 20.65 -3.60
C ASN A 169 -4.29 19.66 -3.84
N LEU A 170 -4.53 18.54 -4.49
CA LEU A 170 -3.48 17.56 -4.80
C LEU A 170 -2.41 18.20 -5.68
N GLN A 171 -1.18 18.22 -5.20
CA GLN A 171 -0.01 18.78 -5.88
C GLN A 171 0.96 17.70 -6.34
N LYS A 172 1.05 16.61 -5.59
CA LYS A 172 2.03 15.56 -5.83
C LYS A 172 1.46 14.17 -5.61
N VAL A 173 1.82 13.25 -6.50
CA VAL A 173 1.62 11.82 -6.34
C VAL A 173 2.96 11.11 -6.43
N VAL A 174 3.26 10.24 -5.44
CA VAL A 174 4.49 9.48 -5.36
C VAL A 174 4.18 8.00 -5.51
N PHE A 175 4.78 7.36 -6.51
CA PHE A 175 4.62 5.94 -6.81
C PHE A 175 5.82 5.15 -6.31
N TYR A 176 5.58 4.18 -5.45
CA TYR A 176 6.56 3.17 -5.01
C TYR A 176 6.34 1.81 -5.69
N VAL A 177 5.55 1.76 -6.75
CA VAL A 177 5.13 0.53 -7.43
C VAL A 177 6.32 -0.32 -7.87
N ALA A 178 6.29 -1.62 -7.54
CA ALA A 178 7.35 -2.55 -7.86
C ALA A 178 7.18 -3.19 -9.26
N ASN A 179 5.96 -3.20 -9.76
CA ASN A 179 5.58 -3.78 -11.06
C ASN A 179 4.92 -2.73 -11.95
N VAL A 180 4.23 -3.18 -12.98
CA VAL A 180 3.40 -2.29 -13.80
C VAL A 180 2.15 -1.91 -13.01
N CYS A 181 1.92 -0.60 -12.89
CA CYS A 181 0.69 -0.02 -12.35
C CYS A 181 -0.08 0.64 -13.48
N THR A 182 -1.21 0.06 -13.85
CA THR A 182 -2.10 0.61 -14.87
C THR A 182 -2.97 1.71 -14.26
N ILE A 183 -2.94 2.89 -14.86
CA ILE A 183 -3.77 4.05 -14.50
C ILE A 183 -4.87 4.19 -15.54
N GLU A 184 -6.11 3.88 -15.14
CA GLU A 184 -7.26 3.96 -16.05
C GLU A 184 -7.55 5.40 -16.49
N GLN A 185 -8.40 5.51 -17.52
CA GLN A 185 -8.89 6.81 -17.99
C GLN A 185 -9.64 7.52 -16.87
N TYR A 186 -9.43 8.83 -16.74
CA TYR A 186 -10.04 9.68 -15.71
C TYR A 186 -9.69 9.30 -14.27
N ALA A 187 -8.66 8.48 -14.04
CA ALA A 187 -8.22 8.15 -12.68
C ALA A 187 -7.87 9.40 -11.87
N PHE A 188 -7.20 10.36 -12.51
CA PHE A 188 -6.95 11.71 -12.03
C PHE A 188 -7.68 12.70 -12.91
N VAL A 189 -8.86 13.13 -12.49
CA VAL A 189 -9.64 14.16 -13.20
C VAL A 189 -9.93 15.32 -12.26
N ASP A 190 -9.85 16.54 -12.75
CA ASP A 190 -10.08 17.76 -12.00
C ASP A 190 -9.15 17.90 -10.78
N CYS A 191 -7.85 17.66 -10.99
CA CYS A 191 -6.76 17.89 -10.03
C CYS A 191 -5.86 19.04 -10.53
N PRO A 192 -6.33 20.29 -10.58
CA PRO A 192 -5.67 21.40 -11.30
C PRO A 192 -4.30 21.78 -10.72
N LYS A 193 -4.04 21.46 -9.43
CA LYS A 193 -2.77 21.74 -8.77
C LYS A 193 -1.76 20.60 -8.87
N LEU A 194 -2.15 19.44 -9.41
CA LEU A 194 -1.27 18.29 -9.56
C LEU A 194 -0.21 18.60 -10.65
N THR A 195 1.00 18.89 -10.21
CA THR A 195 2.13 19.25 -11.06
C THR A 195 3.32 18.31 -10.92
N VAL A 196 3.30 17.41 -9.92
CA VAL A 196 4.39 16.48 -9.66
C VAL A 196 3.86 15.05 -9.63
N VAL A 197 4.36 14.23 -10.55
CA VAL A 197 4.21 12.77 -10.53
C VAL A 197 5.60 12.17 -10.41
N GLU A 198 5.89 11.56 -9.27
CA GLU A 198 7.21 11.07 -8.92
C GLU A 198 7.19 9.54 -8.81
N LYS A 199 8.16 8.88 -9.42
CA LYS A 199 8.37 7.43 -9.29
C LYS A 199 9.63 7.19 -8.48
N LYS A 200 9.51 6.45 -7.37
CA LYS A 200 10.58 6.15 -6.41
C LYS A 200 11.09 4.70 -6.50
N SER A 201 10.63 3.93 -7.46
CA SER A 201 10.93 2.51 -7.62
C SER A 201 11.17 2.13 -9.07
N GLU A 202 11.61 0.90 -9.31
CA GLU A 202 11.90 0.36 -10.65
C GLU A 202 10.63 -0.01 -11.45
N GLY A 203 9.45 -0.09 -10.81
CA GLY A 203 8.19 -0.39 -11.48
C GLY A 203 7.81 0.66 -12.53
N THR A 204 6.81 0.36 -13.31
CA THR A 204 6.33 1.23 -14.40
C THR A 204 4.93 1.74 -14.07
N ILE A 205 4.68 3.01 -14.35
CA ILE A 205 3.31 3.53 -14.43
C ILE A 205 2.90 3.54 -15.89
N ASP A 206 1.72 2.98 -16.18
CA ASP A 206 1.15 2.87 -17.52
C ASP A 206 -0.23 3.52 -17.56
N GLY A 207 -0.46 4.41 -18.49
CA GLY A 207 -1.70 5.15 -18.60
C GLY A 207 -1.90 5.70 -20.01
N THR A 208 -3.04 6.33 -20.22
CA THR A 208 -3.40 6.88 -21.54
C THR A 208 -3.17 8.38 -21.56
N LYS A 209 -2.29 8.85 -22.46
CA LYS A 209 -2.04 10.25 -22.74
C LYS A 209 -3.36 11.02 -22.95
N GLY A 210 -3.51 12.15 -22.25
CA GLY A 210 -4.67 13.02 -22.33
C GLY A 210 -5.96 12.46 -21.73
N LEU A 211 -5.94 11.21 -21.18
CA LEU A 211 -7.12 10.56 -20.62
C LEU A 211 -6.97 10.13 -19.17
N SER A 212 -5.78 9.70 -18.75
CA SER A 212 -5.58 9.29 -17.34
C SER A 212 -5.48 10.48 -16.39
N PHE A 213 -4.95 11.62 -16.86
CA PHE A 213 -4.78 12.88 -16.12
C PHE A 213 -5.53 14.01 -16.85
N VAL A 214 -6.83 14.15 -16.60
CA VAL A 214 -7.68 15.14 -17.28
C VAL A 214 -7.90 16.36 -16.40
N SER A 215 -7.73 17.55 -16.95
CA SER A 215 -7.82 18.82 -16.19
C SER A 215 -6.85 18.85 -14.99
N CYS A 216 -5.66 18.25 -15.17
CA CYS A 216 -4.57 18.28 -14.21
C CYS A 216 -3.50 19.28 -14.65
N GLY A 217 -2.63 19.71 -13.71
CA GLY A 217 -1.49 20.56 -14.02
C GLY A 217 -0.35 19.83 -14.75
N ILE A 218 -0.40 18.51 -14.83
CA ILE A 218 0.56 17.64 -15.52
C ILE A 218 -0.14 16.45 -16.16
N ASP A 219 0.39 15.99 -17.29
CA ASP A 219 0.13 14.66 -17.84
C ASP A 219 1.48 13.94 -18.00
N PRO A 220 1.80 12.94 -17.16
CA PRO A 220 3.07 12.24 -17.22
C PRO A 220 3.25 11.35 -18.45
N PHE A 221 2.20 11.18 -19.25
CA PHE A 221 2.19 10.42 -20.51
C PHE A 221 2.19 11.30 -21.77
N ALA A 222 2.27 12.65 -21.59
CA ALA A 222 2.25 13.63 -22.68
C ALA A 222 3.50 13.61 -23.58
#